data_22c33e220e5f99ef3aa3160fd45e377e
#
_entry.id   22c33e220e5f99ef3aa3160fd45e377e
#
_cell.length_a   1.000
_cell.length_b   1.000
_cell.length_c   1.000
_cell.angle_alpha   90.00
_cell.angle_beta   90.00
_cell.angle_gamma   90.00
#
_symmetry.space_group_name_H-M   'P 1'
#
loop_
_entity.id
_entity.type
_entity.pdbx_description
1 polymer ?
#
loop_
_entity_poly.entity_id
_entity_poly.type
_entity_poly.pdbx_seq_one_letter_code
_entity_poly.pdbx_strand_id
1 'polypeptide(L)'
;METNTEIKEVVRKKYAEIAVSNQDCVCSCCGTDAGATFDYTIMSDDYKKIDGYYSEADLGLGCGLPTEFAGIKEGNIILDLGSGAGNDVFIARRIVGDSGKVIGLDFTDEMIDKARLNCDKLGYHNVEFRKGDIEKMPIGACSIDVVISNCVLNLVPDKTKAFSEIYRVLKPGGHFCVSDIVLKGELPDNLKSAAAMYTGCVSGALEKQEYLKIISDTGFIETSIPKEKRINIPDEILLGYIKQEELEAFKVSGAEILSVTVISSKSKSVDCC
;
A
#
# COMPACT_ATOMS: atom_id res chain seq x y z
N MET A 1 18.39 11.79 -12.37
CA MET A 1 17.04 11.51 -11.84
C MET A 1 16.55 10.26 -12.54
N GLU A 2 16.20 9.23 -11.80
CA GLU A 2 15.57 8.05 -12.38
C GLU A 2 14.22 8.43 -13.00
N THR A 3 13.90 7.83 -14.13
CA THR A 3 12.60 8.04 -14.78
C THR A 3 11.50 7.29 -14.03
N ASN A 4 10.25 7.72 -14.13
CA ASN A 4 9.10 7.02 -13.55
C ASN A 4 9.05 5.52 -13.94
N THR A 5 9.54 5.18 -15.14
CA THR A 5 9.62 3.81 -15.63
C THR A 5 10.68 3.00 -14.90
N GLU A 6 11.85 3.58 -14.65
CA GLU A 6 12.94 2.92 -13.90
C GLU A 6 12.52 2.64 -12.44
N ILE A 7 11.87 3.61 -11.80
CA ILE A 7 11.35 3.43 -10.43
C ILE A 7 10.34 2.26 -10.38
N LYS A 8 9.38 2.22 -11.30
CA LYS A 8 8.40 1.13 -11.36
C LYS A 8 9.07 -0.23 -11.57
N GLU A 9 10.12 -0.29 -12.39
CA GLU A 9 10.84 -1.53 -12.64
C GLU A 9 11.62 -2.01 -11.40
N VAL A 10 12.23 -1.11 -10.63
CA VAL A 10 12.89 -1.43 -9.35
C VAL A 10 11.87 -2.02 -8.37
N VAL A 11 10.73 -1.37 -8.21
CA VAL A 11 9.64 -1.84 -7.35
C VAL A 11 9.15 -3.22 -7.81
N ARG A 12 8.85 -3.38 -9.11
CA ARG A 12 8.36 -4.63 -9.68
C ARG A 12 9.30 -5.80 -9.40
N LYS A 13 10.61 -5.63 -9.65
CA LYS A 13 11.62 -6.67 -9.39
C LYS A 13 11.64 -7.07 -7.92
N LYS A 14 11.66 -6.09 -7.02
CA LYS A 14 11.70 -6.35 -5.58
C LYS A 14 10.49 -7.14 -5.10
N TYR A 15 9.29 -6.76 -5.53
CA TYR A 15 8.07 -7.44 -5.12
C TYR A 15 7.90 -8.81 -5.78
N ALA A 16 8.43 -9.01 -7.00
CA ALA A 16 8.54 -10.33 -7.63
C ALA A 16 9.43 -11.28 -6.81
N GLU A 17 10.61 -10.81 -6.37
CA GLU A 17 11.50 -11.59 -5.49
C GLU A 17 10.81 -11.99 -4.17
N ILE A 18 10.08 -11.05 -3.54
CA ILE A 18 9.34 -11.34 -2.30
C ILE A 18 8.23 -12.38 -2.54
N ALA A 19 7.50 -12.29 -3.65
CA ALA A 19 6.46 -13.25 -3.97
C ALA A 19 6.99 -14.69 -4.09
N VAL A 20 8.19 -14.85 -4.65
CA VAL A 20 8.82 -16.16 -4.88
C VAL A 20 9.53 -16.68 -3.64
N SER A 21 10.25 -15.83 -2.88
CA SER A 21 11.09 -16.24 -1.74
C SER A 21 10.32 -16.83 -0.55
N ASN A 22 9.04 -16.51 -0.42
CA ASN A 22 8.18 -17.07 0.63
C ASN A 22 7.67 -18.49 0.36
N GLN A 23 8.13 -19.17 -0.71
CA GLN A 23 7.74 -20.55 -1.00
C GLN A 23 8.66 -21.62 -0.40
N ASP A 24 9.93 -21.30 -0.11
CA ASP A 24 10.89 -22.27 0.40
C ASP A 24 12.04 -21.59 1.15
N CYS A 25 11.96 -21.37 2.46
CA CYS A 25 13.18 -21.35 3.27
C CYS A 25 12.90 -21.21 4.77
N VAL A 26 12.65 -22.31 5.42
CA VAL A 26 13.20 -22.58 6.75
C VAL A 26 14.58 -23.22 6.52
N CYS A 27 15.55 -22.47 6.03
CA CYS A 27 16.95 -22.89 5.99
C CYS A 27 17.88 -21.72 6.29
N SER A 28 18.35 -21.69 7.52
CA SER A 28 19.36 -20.80 8.08
C SER A 28 20.77 -21.07 7.55
N CYS A 29 21.00 -21.29 6.25
CA CYS A 29 22.30 -21.75 5.74
C CYS A 29 22.68 -21.21 4.35
N CYS A 30 22.41 -19.97 3.99
CA CYS A 30 23.09 -19.36 2.84
C CYS A 30 23.41 -17.90 3.15
N GLY A 31 24.59 -17.70 3.72
CA GLY A 31 25.24 -16.39 3.73
C GLY A 31 25.66 -16.01 2.33
N THR A 32 25.08 -14.93 1.81
CA THR A 32 25.70 -14.11 0.76
C THR A 32 25.21 -12.67 0.91
N ASP A 33 26.19 -11.78 1.06
CA ASP A 33 26.16 -10.34 0.97
C ASP A 33 25.08 -9.58 1.75
N ALA A 34 25.53 -9.03 2.88
CA ALA A 34 24.80 -8.10 3.74
C ALA A 34 24.60 -6.73 3.08
N GLY A 35 23.71 -6.63 2.11
CA GLY A 35 22.98 -5.41 1.90
C GLY A 35 21.91 -5.34 3.00
N ALA A 36 21.88 -4.28 3.81
CA ALA A 36 20.90 -4.11 4.87
C ALA A 36 19.48 -4.23 4.28
N THR A 37 18.82 -5.38 4.49
CA THR A 37 17.45 -5.59 4.06
C THR A 37 16.55 -4.85 5.04
N PHE A 38 15.76 -3.92 4.52
CA PHE A 38 14.76 -3.22 5.33
C PHE A 38 13.74 -4.23 5.86
N ASP A 39 13.56 -4.26 7.18
CA ASP A 39 12.58 -5.13 7.82
C ASP A 39 11.19 -4.48 7.76
N TYR A 40 10.37 -4.92 6.83
CA TYR A 40 9.00 -4.41 6.63
C TYR A 40 8.10 -4.65 7.84
N THR A 41 8.41 -5.64 8.68
CA THR A 41 7.58 -5.95 9.86
C THR A 41 7.54 -4.83 10.89
N ILE A 42 8.53 -3.91 10.88
CA ILE A 42 8.56 -2.74 11.75
C ILE A 42 7.34 -1.83 11.51
N MET A 43 6.80 -1.80 10.30
CA MET A 43 5.68 -0.95 9.92
C MET A 43 4.34 -1.67 10.06
N SER A 44 4.32 -3.01 10.01
CA SER A 44 3.09 -3.80 9.93
C SER A 44 2.26 -3.77 11.22
N ASP A 45 0.95 -3.89 11.06
CA ASP A 45 0.00 -4.17 12.14
C ASP A 45 -0.32 -5.69 12.17
N ASP A 46 -0.84 -6.18 13.29
CA ASP A 46 -1.14 -7.61 13.48
C ASP A 46 -2.49 -7.99 12.85
N TYR A 47 -2.44 -8.70 11.74
CA TYR A 47 -3.60 -9.22 11.01
C TYR A 47 -4.22 -10.50 11.59
N LYS A 48 -3.49 -11.25 12.43
CA LYS A 48 -3.82 -12.62 12.84
C LYS A 48 -5.17 -12.79 13.53
N LYS A 49 -5.72 -11.70 14.07
CA LYS A 49 -7.02 -11.71 14.77
C LYS A 49 -8.19 -11.27 13.92
N ILE A 50 -7.95 -10.88 12.67
CA ILE A 50 -8.99 -10.35 11.77
C ILE A 50 -9.68 -11.51 11.07
N ASP A 51 -11.02 -11.52 11.06
CA ASP A 51 -11.79 -12.52 10.32
C ASP A 51 -11.52 -12.39 8.81
N GLY A 52 -11.19 -13.50 8.17
CA GLY A 52 -10.73 -13.52 6.78
C GLY A 52 -9.20 -13.49 6.61
N TYR A 53 -8.43 -13.36 7.69
CA TYR A 53 -6.98 -13.49 7.62
C TYR A 53 -6.56 -14.85 7.04
N TYR A 54 -5.62 -14.80 6.10
CA TYR A 54 -5.04 -16.00 5.49
C TYR A 54 -3.51 -15.89 5.50
N SER A 55 -2.86 -16.73 6.29
CA SER A 55 -1.41 -16.62 6.55
C SER A 55 -0.53 -16.75 5.31
N GLU A 56 -0.94 -17.52 4.29
CA GLU A 56 -0.18 -17.66 3.04
C GLU A 56 -0.24 -16.40 2.16
N ALA A 57 -1.21 -15.49 2.41
CA ALA A 57 -1.34 -14.21 1.73
C ALA A 57 -0.64 -13.07 2.49
N ASP A 58 -0.32 -13.25 3.77
CA ASP A 58 0.36 -12.24 4.58
C ASP A 58 1.87 -12.30 4.34
N LEU A 59 2.38 -11.29 3.65
CA LEU A 59 3.80 -11.13 3.35
C LEU A 59 4.50 -10.13 4.29
N GLY A 60 3.78 -9.59 5.29
CA GLY A 60 4.30 -8.61 6.23
C GLY A 60 4.61 -7.24 5.63
N LEU A 61 4.01 -6.89 4.50
CA LEU A 61 4.34 -5.69 3.70
C LEU A 61 3.44 -4.48 4.00
N GLY A 62 2.36 -4.67 4.76
CA GLY A 62 1.42 -3.59 5.10
C GLY A 62 1.97 -2.65 6.16
N CYS A 63 1.45 -1.42 6.19
CA CYS A 63 1.77 -0.42 7.23
C CYS A 63 0.54 0.01 8.04
N GLY A 64 -0.60 -0.60 7.82
CA GLY A 64 -1.85 -0.35 8.51
C GLY A 64 -2.89 -1.43 8.24
N LEU A 65 -4.12 -1.20 8.69
CA LEU A 65 -5.28 -2.06 8.50
C LEU A 65 -6.41 -1.26 7.84
N PRO A 66 -6.34 -0.97 6.53
CA PRO A 66 -7.34 -0.13 5.87
C PRO A 66 -8.74 -0.76 5.95
N THR A 67 -8.86 -2.07 5.93
CA THR A 67 -10.13 -2.80 6.02
C THR A 67 -10.89 -2.56 7.32
N GLU A 68 -10.17 -2.24 8.43
CA GLU A 68 -10.77 -1.93 9.73
C GLU A 68 -11.54 -0.59 9.72
N PHE A 69 -11.06 0.37 8.94
CA PHE A 69 -11.60 1.74 8.89
C PHE A 69 -12.42 2.03 7.63
N ALA A 70 -12.35 1.16 6.62
CA ALA A 70 -12.96 1.38 5.31
C ALA A 70 -14.50 1.39 5.32
N GLY A 71 -15.16 1.03 6.42
CA GLY A 71 -16.62 1.02 6.48
C GLY A 71 -17.26 0.11 5.42
N ILE A 72 -16.59 -0.95 5.04
CA ILE A 72 -17.07 -1.95 4.07
C ILE A 72 -18.37 -2.57 4.55
N LYS A 73 -19.32 -2.77 3.64
CA LYS A 73 -20.63 -3.35 3.92
C LYS A 73 -20.88 -4.56 3.05
N GLU A 74 -21.76 -5.44 3.50
CA GLU A 74 -22.27 -6.54 2.69
C GLU A 74 -22.81 -6.03 1.34
N GLY A 75 -22.49 -6.73 0.27
CA GLY A 75 -22.88 -6.39 -1.09
C GLY A 75 -22.01 -5.32 -1.78
N ASN A 76 -21.06 -4.68 -1.10
CA ASN A 76 -20.17 -3.70 -1.72
C ASN A 76 -19.28 -4.33 -2.81
N ILE A 77 -18.88 -3.51 -3.77
CA ILE A 77 -17.81 -3.80 -4.75
C ILE A 77 -16.55 -3.06 -4.30
N ILE A 78 -15.54 -3.83 -3.93
CA ILE A 78 -14.28 -3.33 -3.38
C ILE A 78 -13.18 -3.45 -4.44
N LEU A 79 -12.28 -2.45 -4.47
CA LEU A 79 -11.02 -2.51 -5.22
C LEU A 79 -9.87 -2.35 -4.23
N ASP A 80 -8.98 -3.33 -4.19
CA ASP A 80 -7.72 -3.29 -3.43
C ASP A 80 -6.56 -2.98 -4.37
N LEU A 81 -5.86 -1.88 -4.11
CA LEU A 81 -4.74 -1.40 -4.92
C LEU A 81 -3.40 -1.91 -4.36
N GLY A 82 -2.62 -2.58 -5.21
CA GLY A 82 -1.42 -3.27 -4.81
C GLY A 82 -1.74 -4.46 -3.92
N SER A 83 -2.69 -5.28 -4.36
CA SER A 83 -3.27 -6.37 -3.57
C SER A 83 -2.29 -7.45 -3.15
N GLY A 84 -1.07 -7.46 -3.72
CA GLY A 84 -0.05 -8.46 -3.44
C GLY A 84 -0.60 -9.89 -3.54
N ALA A 85 -0.34 -10.72 -2.53
CA ALA A 85 -0.82 -12.10 -2.45
C ALA A 85 -2.30 -12.23 -2.00
N GLY A 86 -3.03 -11.11 -1.77
CA GLY A 86 -4.47 -11.07 -1.54
C GLY A 86 -4.91 -10.90 -0.08
N ASN A 87 -4.03 -10.53 0.85
CA ASN A 87 -4.36 -10.47 2.29
C ASN A 87 -5.58 -9.57 2.57
N ASP A 88 -5.53 -8.28 2.19
CA ASP A 88 -6.64 -7.34 2.40
C ASP A 88 -7.87 -7.70 1.53
N VAL A 89 -7.67 -8.30 0.35
CA VAL A 89 -8.74 -8.82 -0.52
C VAL A 89 -9.58 -9.88 0.18
N PHE A 90 -8.94 -10.85 0.85
CA PHE A 90 -9.67 -11.94 1.52
C PHE A 90 -10.41 -11.46 2.77
N ILE A 91 -9.84 -10.52 3.51
CA ILE A 91 -10.52 -9.85 4.62
C ILE A 91 -11.74 -9.06 4.10
N ALA A 92 -11.57 -8.24 3.05
CA ALA A 92 -12.67 -7.50 2.45
C ALA A 92 -13.77 -8.45 1.92
N ARG A 93 -13.37 -9.57 1.30
CA ARG A 93 -14.32 -10.60 0.82
C ARG A 93 -15.16 -11.16 1.96
N ARG A 94 -14.58 -11.39 3.12
CA ARG A 94 -15.31 -11.86 4.29
C ARG A 94 -16.40 -10.89 4.73
N ILE A 95 -16.11 -9.59 4.64
CA ILE A 95 -17.05 -8.53 5.03
C ILE A 95 -18.17 -8.33 3.99
N VAL A 96 -17.83 -8.30 2.69
CA VAL A 96 -18.83 -8.06 1.64
C VAL A 96 -19.77 -9.24 1.42
N GLY A 97 -19.42 -10.44 1.91
CA GLY A 97 -20.24 -11.65 1.76
C GLY A 97 -20.34 -12.13 0.29
N ASP A 98 -21.27 -13.05 0.05
CA ASP A 98 -21.48 -13.65 -1.28
C ASP A 98 -22.13 -12.70 -2.28
N SER A 99 -22.87 -11.70 -1.80
CA SER A 99 -23.57 -10.69 -2.62
C SER A 99 -22.64 -9.57 -3.11
N GLY A 100 -21.46 -9.38 -2.48
CA GLY A 100 -20.47 -8.40 -2.86
C GLY A 100 -19.45 -8.94 -3.85
N LYS A 101 -18.49 -8.07 -4.22
CA LYS A 101 -17.35 -8.43 -5.08
C LYS A 101 -16.10 -7.75 -4.59
N VAL A 102 -14.96 -8.44 -4.67
CA VAL A 102 -13.64 -7.84 -4.40
C VAL A 102 -12.74 -8.01 -5.60
N ILE A 103 -12.07 -6.94 -6.00
CA ILE A 103 -11.11 -6.90 -7.09
C ILE A 103 -9.76 -6.52 -6.49
N GLY A 104 -8.78 -7.39 -6.60
CA GLY A 104 -7.37 -7.07 -6.31
C GLY A 104 -6.67 -6.61 -7.57
N LEU A 105 -5.97 -5.48 -7.51
CA LEU A 105 -5.14 -4.95 -8.58
C LEU A 105 -3.68 -4.96 -8.15
N ASP A 106 -2.81 -5.59 -8.94
CA ASP A 106 -1.36 -5.52 -8.76
C ASP A 106 -0.68 -5.45 -10.14
N PHE A 107 0.52 -4.88 -10.20
CA PHE A 107 1.26 -4.80 -11.48
C PHE A 107 2.33 -5.88 -11.61
N THR A 108 2.57 -6.68 -10.56
CA THR A 108 3.55 -7.77 -10.49
C THR A 108 2.90 -9.10 -10.84
N ASP A 109 3.40 -9.79 -11.85
CA ASP A 109 2.83 -11.07 -12.30
C ASP A 109 2.87 -12.12 -11.19
N GLU A 110 4.00 -12.24 -10.50
CA GLU A 110 4.24 -13.21 -9.44
C GLU A 110 3.28 -13.01 -8.24
N MET A 111 2.94 -11.75 -7.93
CA MET A 111 1.93 -11.45 -6.90
C MET A 111 0.54 -11.88 -7.34
N ILE A 112 0.14 -11.56 -8.57
CA ILE A 112 -1.16 -11.95 -9.13
C ILE A 112 -1.31 -13.46 -9.18
N ASP A 113 -0.28 -14.21 -9.59
CA ASP A 113 -0.32 -15.66 -9.66
C ASP A 113 -0.45 -16.27 -8.26
N LYS A 114 0.30 -15.76 -7.29
CA LYS A 114 0.19 -16.18 -5.88
C LYS A 114 -1.19 -15.88 -5.29
N ALA A 115 -1.73 -14.69 -5.57
CA ALA A 115 -3.06 -14.30 -5.11
C ALA A 115 -4.17 -15.19 -5.69
N ARG A 116 -4.08 -15.53 -6.97
CA ARG A 116 -5.04 -16.46 -7.62
C ARG A 116 -4.96 -17.86 -7.03
N LEU A 117 -3.75 -18.38 -6.80
CA LEU A 117 -3.56 -19.66 -6.14
C LEU A 117 -4.19 -19.69 -4.74
N ASN A 118 -3.99 -18.64 -3.96
CA ASN A 118 -4.60 -18.50 -2.64
C ASN A 118 -6.14 -18.41 -2.72
N CYS A 119 -6.66 -17.67 -3.69
CA CYS A 119 -8.10 -17.54 -3.93
C CYS A 119 -8.74 -18.90 -4.26
N ASP A 120 -8.09 -19.68 -5.13
CA ASP A 120 -8.55 -21.03 -5.52
C ASP A 120 -8.60 -21.97 -4.31
N LYS A 121 -7.57 -21.95 -3.45
CA LYS A 121 -7.54 -22.72 -2.20
C LYS A 121 -8.69 -22.35 -1.25
N LEU A 122 -9.07 -21.07 -1.20
CA LEU A 122 -10.15 -20.57 -0.36
C LEU A 122 -11.53 -20.78 -0.97
N GLY A 123 -11.62 -21.14 -2.26
CA GLY A 123 -12.87 -21.39 -2.97
C GLY A 123 -13.74 -20.15 -3.17
N TYR A 124 -13.16 -18.95 -3.25
CA TYR A 124 -13.91 -17.71 -3.44
C TYR A 124 -14.27 -17.48 -4.91
N HIS A 125 -15.55 -17.32 -5.23
CA HIS A 125 -16.04 -17.13 -6.60
C HIS A 125 -16.31 -15.66 -6.97
N ASN A 126 -16.37 -14.77 -5.97
CA ASN A 126 -16.63 -13.34 -6.13
C ASN A 126 -15.40 -12.47 -5.88
N VAL A 127 -14.21 -13.08 -5.94
CA VAL A 127 -12.91 -12.42 -5.92
C VAL A 127 -12.27 -12.51 -7.30
N GLU A 128 -11.69 -11.42 -7.76
CA GLU A 128 -11.01 -11.32 -9.06
C GLU A 128 -9.67 -10.61 -8.88
N PHE A 129 -8.58 -11.16 -9.46
CA PHE A 129 -7.27 -10.51 -9.48
C PHE A 129 -6.93 -10.05 -10.90
N ARG A 130 -6.64 -8.76 -11.04
CA ARG A 130 -6.29 -8.10 -12.29
C ARG A 130 -4.87 -7.57 -12.24
N LYS A 131 -4.10 -7.85 -13.28
CA LYS A 131 -2.84 -7.17 -13.51
C LYS A 131 -3.12 -5.77 -14.06
N GLY A 132 -2.50 -4.75 -13.48
CA GLY A 132 -2.63 -3.36 -13.96
C GLY A 132 -1.83 -2.36 -13.16
N ASP A 133 -1.64 -1.20 -13.77
CA ASP A 133 -0.97 -0.06 -13.17
C ASP A 133 -2.01 0.85 -12.50
N ILE A 134 -1.74 1.28 -11.26
CA ILE A 134 -2.60 2.18 -10.49
C ILE A 134 -2.79 3.53 -11.21
N GLU A 135 -1.76 4.01 -11.92
CA GLU A 135 -1.84 5.24 -12.69
C GLU A 135 -2.69 5.12 -13.99
N LYS A 136 -3.12 3.90 -14.35
CA LYS A 136 -4.00 3.62 -15.48
C LYS A 136 -4.73 2.29 -15.26
N MET A 137 -5.73 2.30 -14.41
CA MET A 137 -6.40 1.08 -13.96
C MET A 137 -7.29 0.47 -15.06
N PRO A 138 -7.22 -0.87 -15.27
CA PRO A 138 -8.15 -1.59 -16.17
C PRO A 138 -9.51 -1.81 -15.48
N ILE A 139 -10.07 -0.75 -14.92
CA ILE A 139 -11.32 -0.72 -14.15
C ILE A 139 -12.23 0.34 -14.77
N GLY A 140 -13.52 0.00 -14.92
CA GLY A 140 -14.52 0.95 -15.43
C GLY A 140 -14.73 2.14 -14.50
N ALA A 141 -15.08 3.29 -15.06
CA ALA A 141 -15.44 4.45 -14.26
C ALA A 141 -16.70 4.15 -13.43
N CYS A 142 -16.83 4.78 -12.26
CA CYS A 142 -18.01 4.71 -11.40
C CYS A 142 -18.54 3.28 -11.13
N SER A 143 -17.62 2.34 -10.91
CA SER A 143 -17.98 0.93 -10.72
C SER A 143 -17.68 0.39 -9.32
N ILE A 144 -16.94 1.12 -8.51
CA ILE A 144 -16.41 0.70 -7.21
C ILE A 144 -17.11 1.46 -6.09
N ASP A 145 -17.52 0.77 -5.04
CA ASP A 145 -18.10 1.38 -3.84
C ASP A 145 -17.02 1.87 -2.89
N VAL A 146 -15.99 1.04 -2.66
CA VAL A 146 -14.86 1.38 -1.76
C VAL A 146 -13.55 0.95 -2.41
N VAL A 147 -12.57 1.86 -2.40
CA VAL A 147 -11.16 1.54 -2.73
C VAL A 147 -10.38 1.42 -1.44
N ILE A 148 -9.61 0.34 -1.30
CA ILE A 148 -8.64 0.18 -0.22
C ILE A 148 -7.23 0.11 -0.80
N SER A 149 -6.23 0.47 0.01
CA SER A 149 -4.81 0.30 -0.33
C SER A 149 -3.97 0.28 0.94
N ASN A 150 -2.89 -0.49 0.93
CA ASN A 150 -2.04 -0.65 2.10
C ASN A 150 -0.55 -0.56 1.73
N CYS A 151 0.05 0.59 2.04
CA CYS A 151 1.48 0.87 1.82
C CYS A 151 1.94 0.77 0.35
N VAL A 152 1.12 1.22 -0.58
CA VAL A 152 1.37 1.09 -2.02
C VAL A 152 1.50 2.43 -2.73
N LEU A 153 0.69 3.44 -2.37
CA LEU A 153 0.69 4.71 -3.10
C LEU A 153 2.01 5.46 -2.96
N ASN A 154 2.77 5.21 -1.91
CA ASN A 154 4.14 5.71 -1.76
C ASN A 154 5.07 5.26 -2.88
N LEU A 155 4.86 4.06 -3.39
CA LEU A 155 5.67 3.46 -4.45
C LEU A 155 5.29 3.96 -5.84
N VAL A 156 4.12 4.63 -5.96
CA VAL A 156 3.63 5.18 -7.23
C VAL A 156 4.32 6.52 -7.51
N PRO A 157 5.02 6.67 -8.64
CA PRO A 157 5.74 7.91 -8.97
C PRO A 157 4.82 9.13 -9.13
N ASP A 158 3.67 8.96 -9.79
CA ASP A 158 2.68 10.03 -10.01
C ASP A 158 1.44 9.82 -9.13
N LYS A 159 1.50 10.30 -7.90
CA LYS A 159 0.41 10.17 -6.93
C LYS A 159 -0.85 10.94 -7.34
N THR A 160 -0.69 12.08 -8.03
CA THR A 160 -1.83 12.85 -8.56
C THR A 160 -2.63 12.01 -9.55
N LYS A 161 -1.92 11.31 -10.43
CA LYS A 161 -2.55 10.42 -11.40
C LYS A 161 -3.21 9.21 -10.74
N ALA A 162 -2.55 8.63 -9.73
CA ALA A 162 -3.13 7.53 -8.94
C ALA A 162 -4.44 7.95 -8.26
N PHE A 163 -4.46 9.09 -7.55
CA PHE A 163 -5.69 9.60 -6.92
C PHE A 163 -6.77 9.98 -7.96
N SER A 164 -6.38 10.50 -9.13
CA SER A 164 -7.32 10.76 -10.23
C SER A 164 -7.98 9.48 -10.74
N GLU A 165 -7.23 8.39 -10.84
CA GLU A 165 -7.77 7.07 -11.21
C GLU A 165 -8.68 6.49 -10.11
N ILE A 166 -8.31 6.63 -8.82
CA ILE A 166 -9.17 6.26 -7.70
C ILE A 166 -10.50 7.03 -7.78
N TYR A 167 -10.43 8.35 -8.02
CA TYR A 167 -11.63 9.17 -8.17
C TYR A 167 -12.51 8.73 -9.36
N ARG A 168 -11.88 8.39 -10.48
CA ARG A 168 -12.56 7.95 -11.70
C ARG A 168 -13.34 6.65 -11.47
N VAL A 169 -12.73 5.66 -10.81
CA VAL A 169 -13.35 4.33 -10.64
C VAL A 169 -14.42 4.32 -9.56
N LEU A 170 -14.36 5.22 -8.57
CA LEU A 170 -15.35 5.31 -7.51
C LEU A 170 -16.71 5.79 -8.02
N LYS A 171 -17.77 5.14 -7.56
CA LYS A 171 -19.17 5.61 -7.72
C LYS A 171 -19.36 6.95 -7.03
N PRO A 172 -20.35 7.77 -7.44
CA PRO A 172 -20.80 8.90 -6.64
C PRO A 172 -21.19 8.45 -5.23
N GLY A 173 -20.64 9.10 -4.22
CA GLY A 173 -20.80 8.71 -2.82
C GLY A 173 -19.95 7.53 -2.37
N GLY A 174 -19.15 6.94 -3.25
CA GLY A 174 -18.10 6.00 -2.89
C GLY A 174 -16.92 6.69 -2.20
N HIS A 175 -16.06 5.93 -1.58
CA HIS A 175 -14.92 6.47 -0.83
C HIS A 175 -13.70 5.56 -0.92
N PHE A 176 -12.55 6.08 -0.52
CA PHE A 176 -11.35 5.27 -0.31
C PHE A 176 -10.94 5.23 1.17
N CYS A 177 -10.26 4.18 1.54
CA CYS A 177 -9.51 4.05 2.79
C CYS A 177 -8.11 3.53 2.49
N VAL A 178 -7.10 4.35 2.72
CA VAL A 178 -5.71 4.06 2.37
C VAL A 178 -4.85 4.17 3.61
N SER A 179 -4.05 3.15 3.88
CA SER A 179 -2.97 3.22 4.86
C SER A 179 -1.64 3.39 4.13
N ASP A 180 -0.91 4.45 4.47
CA ASP A 180 0.33 4.80 3.76
C ASP A 180 1.35 5.48 4.69
N ILE A 181 2.60 5.59 4.24
CA ILE A 181 3.66 6.30 4.96
C ILE A 181 3.70 7.75 4.47
N VAL A 182 3.74 8.69 5.40
CA VAL A 182 3.95 10.11 5.14
C VAL A 182 5.03 10.67 6.04
N LEU A 183 5.57 11.82 5.70
CA LEU A 183 6.60 12.51 6.44
C LEU A 183 6.02 13.72 7.17
N LYS A 184 6.62 14.04 8.30
CA LYS A 184 6.53 15.34 8.95
C LYS A 184 7.95 15.90 9.01
N GLY A 185 8.19 17.01 8.31
CA GLY A 185 9.53 17.54 8.10
C GLY A 185 10.33 16.79 7.02
N GLU A 186 11.62 17.13 6.89
CA GLU A 186 12.47 16.62 5.82
C GLU A 186 13.33 15.45 6.24
N LEU A 187 13.37 14.41 5.40
CA LEU A 187 14.34 13.32 5.52
C LEU A 187 15.71 13.74 4.95
N PRO A 188 16.83 13.25 5.50
CA PRO A 188 18.14 13.34 4.87
C PRO A 188 18.13 12.80 3.43
N ASP A 189 18.82 13.50 2.50
CA ASP A 189 18.80 13.16 1.07
C ASP A 189 19.30 11.74 0.77
N ASN A 190 20.28 11.27 1.55
CA ASN A 190 20.79 9.91 1.43
C ASN A 190 19.70 8.85 1.73
N LEU A 191 18.81 9.12 2.68
CA LEU A 191 17.68 8.24 2.96
C LEU A 191 16.62 8.30 1.85
N LYS A 192 16.34 9.50 1.33
CA LYS A 192 15.38 9.67 0.22
C LYS A 192 15.80 8.92 -1.04
N SER A 193 17.11 8.90 -1.34
CA SER A 193 17.66 8.30 -2.55
C SER A 193 17.97 6.81 -2.44
N ALA A 194 17.94 6.23 -1.25
CA ALA A 194 18.25 4.82 -1.05
C ALA A 194 17.14 3.90 -1.61
N ALA A 195 17.44 3.09 -2.62
CA ALA A 195 16.48 2.19 -3.26
C ALA A 195 15.79 1.25 -2.26
N ALA A 196 16.51 0.74 -1.25
CA ALA A 196 15.95 -0.10 -0.20
C ALA A 196 14.92 0.65 0.67
N MET A 197 15.16 1.94 0.95
CA MET A 197 14.20 2.80 1.65
C MET A 197 13.00 3.13 0.78
N TYR A 198 13.20 3.29 -0.53
CA TYR A 198 12.10 3.51 -1.47
C TYR A 198 11.17 2.28 -1.53
N THR A 199 11.73 1.08 -1.71
CA THR A 199 10.95 -0.15 -1.72
C THR A 199 10.29 -0.47 -0.38
N GLY A 200 10.84 0.09 0.72
CA GLY A 200 10.22 0.09 2.05
C GLY A 200 9.20 1.20 2.27
N CYS A 201 8.72 1.87 1.22
CA CYS A 201 7.71 2.94 1.25
C CYS A 201 8.16 4.26 1.91
N VAL A 202 9.39 4.35 2.44
CA VAL A 202 9.83 5.53 3.21
C VAL A 202 10.34 6.64 2.30
N SER A 203 11.25 6.33 1.36
CA SER A 203 11.83 7.35 0.48
C SER A 203 10.86 7.89 -0.58
N GLY A 204 9.80 7.14 -0.90
CA GLY A 204 8.71 7.59 -1.75
C GLY A 204 7.61 8.36 -1.01
N ALA A 205 7.72 8.49 0.32
CA ALA A 205 6.75 9.20 1.13
C ALA A 205 6.81 10.71 0.91
N LEU A 206 5.63 11.34 0.79
CA LEU A 206 5.50 12.78 0.73
C LEU A 206 5.36 13.39 2.13
N GLU A 207 5.59 14.68 2.23
CA GLU A 207 5.16 15.45 3.39
C GLU A 207 3.64 15.34 3.54
N LYS A 208 3.16 15.16 4.77
CA LYS A 208 1.75 14.87 5.08
C LYS A 208 0.78 15.89 4.47
N GLN A 209 1.11 17.18 4.54
CA GLN A 209 0.23 18.23 4.01
C GLN A 209 0.18 18.20 2.47
N GLU A 210 1.31 17.87 1.82
CA GLU A 210 1.37 17.70 0.37
C GLU A 210 0.53 16.49 -0.05
N TYR A 211 0.64 15.36 0.66
CA TYR A 211 -0.17 14.17 0.42
C TYR A 211 -1.68 14.47 0.51
N LEU A 212 -2.10 15.15 1.58
CA LEU A 212 -3.50 15.55 1.77
C LEU A 212 -3.97 16.59 0.73
N LYS A 213 -3.07 17.48 0.29
CA LYS A 213 -3.35 18.45 -0.77
C LYS A 213 -3.64 17.77 -2.10
N ILE A 214 -2.87 16.75 -2.49
CA ILE A 214 -3.13 15.96 -3.71
C ILE A 214 -4.54 15.35 -3.66
N ILE A 215 -4.94 14.79 -2.52
CA ILE A 215 -6.28 14.23 -2.33
C ILE A 215 -7.36 15.30 -2.54
N SER A 216 -7.21 16.45 -1.89
CA SER A 216 -8.14 17.57 -2.00
C SER A 216 -8.21 18.13 -3.41
N ASP A 217 -7.06 18.35 -4.07
CA ASP A 217 -6.97 18.89 -5.43
C ASP A 217 -7.60 17.95 -6.48
N THR A 218 -7.65 16.64 -6.19
CA THR A 218 -8.35 15.65 -7.04
C THR A 218 -9.88 15.78 -6.96
N GLY A 219 -10.41 16.50 -5.97
CA GLY A 219 -11.85 16.72 -5.80
C GLY A 219 -12.51 15.82 -4.74
N PHE A 220 -11.73 15.09 -3.95
CA PHE A 220 -12.23 14.36 -2.80
C PHE A 220 -12.67 15.30 -1.68
N ILE A 221 -13.68 14.89 -0.93
CA ILE A 221 -14.30 15.63 0.18
C ILE A 221 -14.30 14.80 1.48
N GLU A 222 -14.55 15.45 2.60
CA GLU A 222 -14.68 14.78 3.91
C GLU A 222 -13.44 13.96 4.30
N THR A 223 -12.25 14.48 4.01
CA THR A 223 -10.99 13.80 4.33
C THR A 223 -10.79 13.73 5.85
N SER A 224 -10.54 12.53 6.35
CA SER A 224 -10.24 12.25 7.77
C SER A 224 -9.06 11.30 7.91
N ILE A 225 -8.41 11.35 9.07
CA ILE A 225 -7.28 10.47 9.43
C ILE A 225 -7.65 9.74 10.74
N PRO A 226 -8.37 8.61 10.65
CA PRO A 226 -8.81 7.86 11.83
C PRO A 226 -7.66 7.23 12.60
N LYS A 227 -6.50 6.99 11.96
CA LYS A 227 -5.32 6.41 12.61
C LYS A 227 -4.05 7.10 12.12
N GLU A 228 -3.19 7.41 13.07
CA GLU A 228 -1.84 7.92 12.83
C GLU A 228 -0.88 7.27 13.84
N LYS A 229 0.22 6.71 13.36
CA LYS A 229 1.21 6.00 14.18
C LYS A 229 2.61 6.45 13.75
N ARG A 230 3.45 6.84 14.71
CA ARG A 230 4.86 7.10 14.46
C ARG A 230 5.60 5.79 14.21
N ILE A 231 6.39 5.75 13.15
CA ILE A 231 7.28 4.64 12.82
C ILE A 231 8.68 4.96 13.34
N ASN A 232 9.17 4.12 14.23
CA ASN A 232 10.51 4.23 14.75
C ASN A 232 11.42 3.22 14.03
N ILE A 233 12.27 3.72 13.13
CA ILE A 233 13.28 2.89 12.49
C ILE A 233 14.48 2.79 13.43
N PRO A 234 14.98 1.57 13.74
CA PRO A 234 16.17 1.40 14.57
C PRO A 234 17.39 2.15 14.01
N ASP A 235 18.19 2.73 14.91
CA ASP A 235 19.39 3.49 14.55
C ASP A 235 20.34 2.68 13.69
N GLU A 236 20.49 1.39 13.98
CA GLU A 236 21.38 0.48 13.24
C GLU A 236 20.98 0.36 11.76
N ILE A 237 19.68 0.41 11.46
CA ILE A 237 19.18 0.42 10.08
C ILE A 237 19.48 1.76 9.43
N LEU A 238 19.20 2.87 10.12
CA LEU A 238 19.46 4.21 9.58
C LEU A 238 20.94 4.44 9.31
N LEU A 239 21.83 3.98 10.19
CA LEU A 239 23.29 4.08 10.03
C LEU A 239 23.86 3.27 8.84
N GLY A 240 23.06 2.35 8.27
CA GLY A 240 23.39 1.72 6.99
C GLY A 240 23.30 2.68 5.79
N TYR A 241 22.62 3.82 5.94
CA TYR A 241 22.34 4.77 4.85
C TYR A 241 22.88 6.17 5.11
N ILE A 242 22.99 6.59 6.39
CA ILE A 242 23.45 7.92 6.80
C ILE A 242 24.55 7.81 7.85
N LYS A 243 25.34 8.89 7.97
CA LYS A 243 26.39 8.99 8.99
C LYS A 243 25.79 9.30 10.37
N GLN A 244 26.58 9.04 11.43
CA GLN A 244 26.18 9.34 12.80
C GLN A 244 25.74 10.80 13.00
N GLU A 245 26.45 11.75 12.39
CA GLU A 245 26.14 13.18 12.47
C GLU A 245 24.80 13.52 11.83
N GLU A 246 24.48 12.89 10.69
CA GLU A 246 23.19 13.05 9.99
C GLU A 246 22.06 12.41 10.80
N LEU A 247 22.30 11.28 11.45
CA LEU A 247 21.33 10.64 12.35
C LEU A 247 21.01 11.55 13.55
N GLU A 248 22.00 12.13 14.18
CA GLU A 248 21.80 13.07 15.28
C GLU A 248 21.03 14.32 14.82
N ALA A 249 21.40 14.88 13.67
CA ALA A 249 20.69 16.00 13.07
C ALA A 249 19.22 15.63 12.75
N PHE A 250 18.98 14.44 12.20
CA PHE A 250 17.63 13.95 11.94
C PHE A 250 16.80 13.83 13.22
N LYS A 251 17.39 13.27 14.30
CA LYS A 251 16.69 13.14 15.59
C LYS A 251 16.31 14.48 16.22
N VAL A 252 17.13 15.51 16.08
CA VAL A 252 16.85 16.84 16.65
C VAL A 252 16.01 17.72 15.72
N SER A 253 15.87 17.39 14.46
CA SER A 253 15.08 18.15 13.47
C SER A 253 13.58 18.16 13.77
N GLY A 254 13.10 17.20 14.56
CA GLY A 254 11.68 16.97 14.78
C GLY A 254 10.96 16.33 13.60
N ALA A 255 11.71 15.87 12.58
CA ALA A 255 11.15 15.11 11.48
C ALA A 255 10.67 13.74 11.97
N GLU A 256 9.55 13.28 11.43
CA GLU A 256 8.92 12.01 11.81
C GLU A 256 8.48 11.24 10.56
N ILE A 257 8.56 9.93 10.65
CA ILE A 257 7.97 9.02 9.68
C ILE A 257 6.68 8.51 10.31
N LEU A 258 5.56 8.70 9.61
CA LEU A 258 4.23 8.40 10.11
C LEU A 258 3.54 7.38 9.20
N SER A 259 2.92 6.35 9.78
CA SER A 259 1.88 5.59 9.12
C SER A 259 0.55 6.27 9.37
N VAL A 260 -0.18 6.60 8.31
CA VAL A 260 -1.51 7.23 8.40
C VAL A 260 -2.53 6.37 7.67
N THR A 261 -3.73 6.24 8.25
CA THR A 261 -4.90 5.75 7.53
C THR A 261 -5.76 6.94 7.16
N VAL A 262 -5.99 7.15 5.87
CA VAL A 262 -6.74 8.27 5.32
C VAL A 262 -8.02 7.78 4.67
N ILE A 263 -9.14 8.41 5.00
CA ILE A 263 -10.44 8.18 4.37
C ILE A 263 -10.88 9.46 3.69
N SER A 264 -11.37 9.37 2.45
CA SER A 264 -12.00 10.50 1.79
C SER A 264 -13.03 10.03 0.76
N SER A 265 -14.05 10.83 0.52
CA SER A 265 -15.25 10.47 -0.25
C SER A 265 -15.32 11.22 -1.59
N LYS A 266 -15.91 10.56 -2.60
CA LYS A 266 -16.36 11.21 -3.83
C LYS A 266 -17.76 11.77 -3.62
N SER A 267 -17.99 13.03 -4.00
CA SER A 267 -19.31 13.66 -3.85
C SER A 267 -20.41 12.86 -4.54
N LYS A 268 -21.59 12.81 -3.91
CA LYS A 268 -22.79 12.19 -4.49
C LYS A 268 -23.37 12.97 -5.68
N SER A 269 -23.03 14.27 -5.79
CA SER A 269 -23.54 15.17 -6.82
C SER A 269 -22.72 15.14 -8.12
N VAL A 270 -21.71 14.28 -8.23
CA VAL A 270 -20.89 14.15 -9.44
C VAL A 270 -21.54 13.17 -10.40
N ASP A 271 -21.84 13.62 -11.61
CA ASP A 271 -22.29 12.73 -12.67
C ASP A 271 -21.13 11.84 -13.14
N CYS A 272 -21.43 10.56 -13.33
CA CYS A 272 -20.53 9.63 -13.97
C CYS A 272 -20.79 9.64 -15.49
N CYS A 273 -19.97 10.40 -16.21
CA CYS A 273 -19.97 10.39 -17.68
C CYS A 273 -19.06 9.28 -18.23
#